data_a8208eeb12a16324b0573e63c5209a2e
#
_entry.id   a8208eeb12a16324b0573e63c5209a2e
#
_cell.length_a   1.000
_cell.length_b   1.000
_cell.length_c   1.000
_cell.angle_alpha   90.00
_cell.angle_beta   90.00
_cell.angle_gamma   90.00
#
_symmetry.space_group_name_H-M   'P 1'
#
loop_
_entity.id
_entity.type
_entity.pdbx_description
1 polymer ?
#
loop_
_entity_poly.entity_id
_entity_poly.type
_entity_poly.pdbx_seq_one_letter_code
_entity_poly.pdbx_strand_id
1 'polypeptide(L)'
;IDWCVEQGSHIISLSLGGAPGLIPFNPFSGRDSGDAANDAINQGIVVIAAAGNDGGANDDGDVAHPSSETLVISVGGITVSGDHWSGSSIGDNDGNLLPFRFPRSDPNKKPEIMGPGEKVPVINNQGTWSLVDGTSAATVYITGAVAILMQANNQYIPNGTQNSDNVEQIKQAIVDSAKPKPGQDGHDDNYGYGMIQLKNLLDLEN
;
A
#
# COMPACT_ATOMS: atom_id res chain seq x y z
N ILE A 1 0.02 5.93 -14.45
CA ILE A 1 1.05 4.93 -14.12
C ILE A 1 2.03 4.85 -15.28
N ASP A 2 1.60 4.55 -16.50
CA ASP A 2 2.45 4.37 -17.69
C ASP A 2 3.41 5.53 -17.92
N TRP A 3 2.92 6.76 -17.82
CA TRP A 3 3.77 7.95 -17.92
C TRP A 3 4.90 7.96 -16.87
N CYS A 4 4.62 7.53 -15.63
CA CYS A 4 5.66 7.42 -14.60
C CYS A 4 6.74 6.39 -14.97
N VAL A 5 6.30 5.25 -15.52
CA VAL A 5 7.21 4.21 -16.03
C VAL A 5 8.10 4.78 -17.15
N GLU A 6 7.53 5.47 -18.12
CA GLU A 6 8.26 6.12 -19.24
C GLU A 6 9.25 7.18 -18.75
N GLN A 7 8.98 7.86 -17.63
CA GLN A 7 9.88 8.83 -17.02
C GLN A 7 10.97 8.20 -16.14
N GLY A 8 10.99 6.87 -16.01
CA GLY A 8 12.00 6.15 -15.21
C GLY A 8 11.79 6.30 -13.70
N SER A 9 10.54 6.41 -13.24
CA SER A 9 10.24 6.43 -11.81
C SER A 9 10.66 5.13 -11.13
N HIS A 10 11.23 5.22 -9.94
CA HIS A 10 11.58 4.05 -9.12
C HIS A 10 10.44 3.61 -8.21
N ILE A 11 9.60 4.57 -7.82
CA ILE A 11 8.44 4.37 -6.95
C ILE A 11 7.26 5.14 -7.55
N ILE A 12 6.09 4.53 -7.52
CA ILE A 12 4.83 5.17 -7.91
C ILE A 12 3.90 5.16 -6.70
N SER A 13 3.47 6.35 -6.27
CA SER A 13 2.56 6.55 -5.15
C SER A 13 1.15 6.87 -5.66
N LEU A 14 0.16 6.07 -5.29
CA LEU A 14 -1.21 6.17 -5.77
C LEU A 14 -2.16 6.52 -4.62
N SER A 15 -2.47 7.79 -4.46
CA SER A 15 -3.53 8.26 -3.56
C SER A 15 -4.89 8.30 -4.28
N LEU A 16 -5.21 7.21 -4.94
CA LEU A 16 -6.45 7.02 -5.70
C LEU A 16 -6.89 5.57 -5.60
N GLY A 17 -8.18 5.34 -5.79
CA GLY A 17 -8.75 4.01 -5.80
C GLY A 17 -10.25 4.09 -6.04
N GLY A 18 -10.81 2.96 -6.42
CA GLY A 18 -12.23 2.74 -6.59
C GLY A 18 -12.66 1.41 -6.00
N ALA A 19 -13.97 1.20 -5.92
CA ALA A 19 -14.50 -0.08 -5.48
C ALA A 19 -13.88 -1.22 -6.29
N PRO A 20 -13.50 -2.32 -5.65
CA PRO A 20 -13.00 -3.49 -6.35
C PRO A 20 -14.07 -3.96 -7.33
N GLY A 21 -13.66 -4.25 -8.57
CA GLY A 21 -14.59 -4.70 -9.60
C GLY A 21 -15.30 -6.00 -9.18
N LEU A 22 -16.60 -6.08 -9.43
CA LEU A 22 -17.44 -7.23 -9.08
C LEU A 22 -16.98 -8.54 -9.73
N ILE A 23 -16.19 -8.43 -10.83
CA ILE A 23 -15.67 -9.55 -11.59
C ILE A 23 -14.16 -9.33 -11.74
N PRO A 24 -13.31 -10.19 -11.14
CA PRO A 24 -11.84 -10.05 -11.21
C PRO A 24 -11.29 -10.14 -12.64
N PHE A 25 -12.05 -10.68 -13.55
CA PHE A 25 -11.71 -10.79 -14.96
C PHE A 25 -12.89 -10.34 -15.82
N ASN A 26 -12.81 -9.12 -16.35
CA ASN A 26 -13.75 -8.65 -17.37
C ASN A 26 -13.03 -8.61 -18.73
N PRO A 27 -13.25 -9.61 -19.61
CA PRO A 27 -12.57 -9.68 -20.91
C PRO A 27 -12.96 -8.54 -21.87
N PHE A 28 -13.93 -7.71 -21.47
CA PHE A 28 -14.40 -6.55 -22.24
C PHE A 28 -13.98 -5.21 -21.63
N SER A 29 -13.34 -5.21 -20.44
CA SER A 29 -12.69 -4.02 -19.92
C SER A 29 -11.36 -3.83 -20.65
N GLY A 30 -11.04 -2.60 -21.05
CA GLY A 30 -9.70 -2.25 -21.48
C GLY A 30 -8.71 -2.38 -20.29
N ARG A 31 -7.42 -2.17 -20.56
CA ARG A 31 -6.36 -2.12 -19.55
C ARG A 31 -6.73 -1.16 -18.42
N ASP A 32 -6.73 -1.63 -17.18
CA ASP A 32 -7.10 -0.84 -16.02
C ASP A 32 -5.87 -0.40 -15.19
N SER A 33 -6.11 0.19 -14.00
CA SER A 33 -5.02 0.67 -13.14
C SER A 33 -4.26 -0.45 -12.47
N GLY A 34 -4.85 -1.62 -12.28
CA GLY A 34 -4.18 -2.82 -11.76
C GLY A 34 -3.23 -3.41 -12.79
N ASP A 35 -3.69 -3.56 -14.04
CA ASP A 35 -2.82 -3.99 -15.14
C ASP A 35 -1.61 -3.08 -15.28
N ALA A 36 -1.83 -1.76 -15.23
CA ALA A 36 -0.75 -0.79 -15.32
C ALA A 36 0.21 -0.84 -14.11
N ALA A 37 -0.30 -1.11 -12.91
CA ALA A 37 0.50 -1.30 -11.71
C ALA A 37 1.35 -2.57 -11.81
N ASN A 38 0.75 -3.67 -12.25
CA ASN A 38 1.45 -4.95 -12.45
C ASN A 38 2.56 -4.85 -13.51
N ASP A 39 2.32 -4.12 -14.61
CA ASP A 39 3.34 -3.87 -15.64
C ASP A 39 4.52 -3.02 -15.11
N ALA A 40 4.26 -2.06 -14.23
CA ALA A 40 5.30 -1.30 -13.55
C ALA A 40 6.11 -2.18 -12.58
N ILE A 41 5.41 -3.00 -11.79
CA ILE A 41 6.03 -3.94 -10.84
C ILE A 41 6.91 -4.96 -11.55
N ASN A 42 6.49 -5.47 -12.70
CA ASN A 42 7.29 -6.38 -13.52
C ASN A 42 8.59 -5.75 -14.05
N GLN A 43 8.71 -4.43 -13.99
CA GLN A 43 9.94 -3.69 -14.29
C GLN A 43 10.72 -3.31 -13.03
N GLY A 44 10.35 -3.84 -11.87
CA GLY A 44 11.01 -3.58 -10.58
C GLY A 44 10.62 -2.26 -9.93
N ILE A 45 9.60 -1.57 -10.44
CA ILE A 45 9.10 -0.31 -9.89
C ILE A 45 8.14 -0.60 -8.74
N VAL A 46 8.38 -0.03 -7.57
CA VAL A 46 7.50 -0.20 -6.40
C VAL A 46 6.25 0.63 -6.57
N VAL A 47 5.09 -0.01 -6.51
CA VAL A 47 3.78 0.66 -6.53
C VAL A 47 3.17 0.60 -5.13
N ILE A 48 2.87 1.76 -4.56
CA ILE A 48 2.29 1.92 -3.24
C ILE A 48 0.95 2.62 -3.39
N ALA A 49 -0.12 2.05 -2.86
CA ALA A 49 -1.46 2.58 -3.04
C ALA A 49 -2.23 2.69 -1.73
N ALA A 50 -3.09 3.70 -1.65
CA ALA A 50 -4.00 3.90 -0.53
C ALA A 50 -5.02 2.76 -0.45
N ALA A 51 -5.25 2.22 0.76
CA ALA A 51 -6.21 1.13 0.97
C ALA A 51 -7.66 1.53 0.65
N GLY A 52 -7.98 2.83 0.76
CA GLY A 52 -9.31 3.37 0.59
C GLY A 52 -9.81 4.10 1.84
N ASN A 53 -10.89 4.85 1.70
CA ASN A 53 -11.44 5.70 2.76
C ASN A 53 -12.93 5.44 3.00
N ASP A 54 -13.39 4.24 2.79
CA ASP A 54 -14.77 3.80 2.93
C ASP A 54 -15.02 2.92 4.16
N GLY A 55 -14.08 2.95 5.13
CA GLY A 55 -14.17 2.19 6.37
C GLY A 55 -15.41 2.44 7.21
N GLY A 56 -15.65 1.56 8.16
CA GLY A 56 -16.81 1.60 9.05
C GLY A 56 -18.08 1.07 8.38
N ALA A 57 -19.21 1.76 8.54
CA ALA A 57 -20.50 1.31 8.03
C ALA A 57 -20.65 1.32 6.50
N ASN A 58 -19.71 1.98 5.81
CA ASN A 58 -19.68 2.09 4.35
C ASN A 58 -18.61 1.21 3.71
N ASP A 59 -17.88 0.43 4.52
CA ASP A 59 -16.86 -0.48 4.03
C ASP A 59 -17.46 -1.47 3.03
N ASP A 60 -16.91 -1.52 1.83
CA ASP A 60 -17.36 -2.41 0.76
C ASP A 60 -16.74 -3.82 0.88
N GLY A 61 -15.99 -4.06 1.96
CA GLY A 61 -15.47 -5.36 2.38
C GLY A 61 -14.09 -5.71 1.82
N ASP A 62 -13.35 -4.77 1.24
CA ASP A 62 -11.93 -4.94 0.89
C ASP A 62 -11.25 -3.60 0.65
N VAL A 63 -9.92 -3.62 0.48
CA VAL A 63 -9.16 -2.46 0.07
C VAL A 63 -9.46 -2.07 -1.38
N ALA A 64 -9.40 -0.77 -1.69
CA ALA A 64 -9.71 -0.23 -3.00
C ALA A 64 -8.76 -0.76 -4.10
N HIS A 65 -9.24 -0.85 -5.34
CA HIS A 65 -8.40 -1.13 -6.51
C HIS A 65 -7.65 0.16 -6.96
N PRO A 66 -6.32 0.14 -7.30
CA PRO A 66 -5.45 -1.03 -7.49
C PRO A 66 -4.70 -1.50 -6.23
N SER A 67 -5.01 -0.98 -5.05
CA SER A 67 -4.39 -1.39 -3.78
C SER A 67 -4.60 -2.88 -3.48
N SER A 68 -5.69 -3.46 -3.99
CA SER A 68 -6.03 -4.89 -3.90
C SER A 68 -5.14 -5.82 -4.73
N GLU A 69 -4.35 -5.30 -5.66
CA GLU A 69 -3.42 -6.10 -6.47
C GLU A 69 -2.33 -6.75 -5.61
N THR A 70 -1.91 -7.97 -5.98
CA THR A 70 -1.04 -8.82 -5.14
C THR A 70 0.25 -8.12 -4.72
N LEU A 71 0.99 -7.55 -5.66
CA LEU A 71 2.31 -6.95 -5.37
C LEU A 71 2.26 -5.44 -5.14
N VAL A 72 1.13 -4.78 -5.31
CA VAL A 72 0.94 -3.39 -4.87
C VAL A 72 0.98 -3.36 -3.34
N ILE A 73 1.74 -2.45 -2.76
CA ILE A 73 1.79 -2.25 -1.31
C ILE A 73 0.59 -1.42 -0.90
N SER A 74 -0.36 -2.05 -0.21
CA SER A 74 -1.57 -1.41 0.30
C SER A 74 -1.32 -0.74 1.64
N VAL A 75 -1.72 0.53 1.76
CA VAL A 75 -1.49 1.33 2.96
C VAL A 75 -2.78 1.73 3.64
N GLY A 76 -3.00 1.21 4.83
CA GLY A 76 -4.09 1.63 5.71
C GLY A 76 -3.73 2.83 6.59
N GLY A 77 -4.73 3.43 7.22
CA GLY A 77 -4.62 4.62 8.05
C GLY A 77 -4.74 4.33 9.54
N ILE A 78 -3.85 4.92 10.36
CA ILE A 78 -3.97 4.95 11.81
C ILE A 78 -4.16 6.37 12.34
N THR A 79 -4.74 6.47 13.53
CA THR A 79 -4.86 7.71 14.30
C THR A 79 -3.51 8.11 14.92
N VAL A 80 -3.46 9.29 15.52
CA VAL A 80 -2.28 9.77 16.30
C VAL A 80 -1.96 8.85 17.48
N SER A 81 -2.97 8.17 18.06
CA SER A 81 -2.78 7.20 19.16
C SER A 81 -2.33 5.82 18.69
N GLY A 82 -2.27 5.57 17.37
CA GLY A 82 -1.92 4.28 16.78
C GLY A 82 -3.08 3.30 16.65
N ASP A 83 -4.31 3.76 16.88
CA ASP A 83 -5.51 2.98 16.63
C ASP A 83 -5.88 3.02 15.14
N HIS A 84 -6.61 2.02 14.67
CA HIS A 84 -7.16 2.03 13.31
C HIS A 84 -8.01 3.30 13.10
N TRP A 85 -7.70 4.07 12.06
CA TRP A 85 -8.55 5.20 11.69
C TRP A 85 -9.86 4.68 11.10
N SER A 86 -10.98 5.07 11.66
CA SER A 86 -12.30 4.52 11.32
C SER A 86 -12.73 4.75 9.87
N GLY A 87 -12.07 5.66 9.15
CA GLY A 87 -12.28 5.87 7.73
C GLY A 87 -11.42 4.98 6.83
N SER A 88 -10.41 4.29 7.38
CA SER A 88 -9.57 3.40 6.56
C SER A 88 -10.32 2.15 6.14
N SER A 89 -10.28 1.81 4.84
CA SER A 89 -10.79 0.53 4.34
C SER A 89 -10.09 -0.64 5.00
N ILE A 90 -10.80 -1.75 5.17
CA ILE A 90 -10.40 -2.98 5.83
C ILE A 90 -10.15 -4.05 4.78
N GLY A 91 -9.18 -4.94 5.00
CA GLY A 91 -8.90 -6.02 4.06
C GLY A 91 -9.86 -7.20 4.19
N ASP A 92 -10.19 -7.84 3.06
CA ASP A 92 -10.82 -9.16 3.01
C ASP A 92 -9.79 -10.17 2.49
N ASN A 93 -9.13 -10.87 3.42
CA ASN A 93 -8.01 -11.75 3.11
C ASN A 93 -8.39 -13.24 3.06
N ASP A 94 -9.55 -13.61 3.59
CA ASP A 94 -10.03 -15.00 3.60
C ASP A 94 -10.65 -15.41 2.26
N GLY A 95 -10.99 -14.44 1.43
CA GLY A 95 -11.68 -14.62 0.17
C GLY A 95 -13.18 -14.93 0.35
N ASN A 96 -13.94 -14.64 -0.67
CA ASN A 96 -15.39 -14.87 -0.69
C ASN A 96 -15.80 -15.63 -1.95
N LEU A 97 -16.78 -16.53 -1.79
CA LEU A 97 -17.36 -17.23 -2.95
C LEU A 97 -18.08 -16.26 -3.91
N LEU A 98 -18.61 -15.16 -3.39
CA LEU A 98 -19.25 -14.08 -4.14
C LEU A 98 -18.89 -12.72 -3.48
N PRO A 99 -18.22 -11.83 -4.19
CA PRO A 99 -17.73 -11.89 -5.58
C PRO A 99 -16.38 -12.62 -5.71
N PHE A 100 -16.29 -13.83 -6.06
CA PHE A 100 -15.14 -14.69 -6.38
C PHE A 100 -13.75 -14.10 -6.01
N ARG A 101 -13.52 -13.80 -4.74
CA ARG A 101 -12.21 -13.35 -4.24
C ARG A 101 -11.46 -14.57 -3.75
N PHE A 102 -10.20 -14.70 -4.15
CA PHE A 102 -9.33 -15.77 -3.67
C PHE A 102 -8.67 -15.37 -2.36
N PRO A 103 -8.48 -16.34 -1.41
CA PRO A 103 -7.72 -16.08 -0.19
C PRO A 103 -6.32 -15.53 -0.51
N ARG A 104 -5.88 -14.53 0.24
CA ARG A 104 -4.52 -14.00 0.17
C ARG A 104 -3.62 -14.72 1.17
N SER A 105 -2.36 -14.89 0.81
CA SER A 105 -1.34 -15.46 1.71
C SER A 105 -0.27 -14.42 2.03
N ASP A 106 0.44 -14.63 3.14
CA ASP A 106 1.58 -13.81 3.51
C ASP A 106 2.66 -13.83 2.41
N PRO A 107 3.31 -12.73 2.12
CA PRO A 107 3.17 -11.37 2.70
C PRO A 107 2.17 -10.47 1.94
N ASN A 108 1.23 -11.05 1.19
CA ASN A 108 0.35 -10.33 0.26
C ASN A 108 -1.06 -10.05 0.81
N LYS A 109 -1.28 -10.27 2.09
CA LYS A 109 -2.54 -9.88 2.76
C LYS A 109 -2.67 -8.37 2.85
N LYS A 110 -3.90 -7.86 2.73
CA LYS A 110 -4.25 -6.43 2.65
C LYS A 110 -4.95 -5.91 3.92
N PRO A 111 -4.72 -4.62 4.27
CA PRO A 111 -3.58 -3.81 3.83
C PRO A 111 -2.27 -4.40 4.34
N GLU A 112 -1.13 -4.14 3.70
CA GLU A 112 0.14 -4.65 4.21
C GLU A 112 0.62 -3.86 5.42
N ILE A 113 0.52 -2.52 5.36
CA ILE A 113 1.19 -1.66 6.33
C ILE A 113 0.31 -0.47 6.70
N MET A 114 0.46 0.00 7.94
CA MET A 114 -0.26 1.17 8.43
C MET A 114 0.66 2.38 8.51
N GLY A 115 0.12 3.53 8.09
CA GLY A 115 0.75 4.84 8.23
C GLY A 115 -0.18 5.88 8.85
N PRO A 116 0.34 7.08 9.22
CA PRO A 116 -0.49 8.16 9.75
C PRO A 116 -1.59 8.56 8.77
N GLY A 117 -2.86 8.35 9.15
CA GLY A 117 -4.02 8.58 8.29
C GLY A 117 -5.07 9.52 8.88
N GLU A 118 -4.90 10.00 10.14
CA GLU A 118 -5.81 10.94 10.78
C GLU A 118 -5.05 12.18 11.27
N LYS A 119 -5.63 13.36 11.04
CA LYS A 119 -5.09 14.68 11.46
C LYS A 119 -3.64 14.87 11.03
N VAL A 120 -3.32 14.44 9.84
CA VAL A 120 -1.96 14.55 9.28
C VAL A 120 -1.71 15.99 8.85
N PRO A 121 -0.64 16.65 9.37
CA PRO A 121 -0.32 18.00 8.97
C PRO A 121 0.28 18.02 7.56
N VAL A 122 -0.31 18.82 6.69
CA VAL A 122 0.14 19.03 5.30
C VAL A 122 0.23 20.52 4.99
N ILE A 123 1.09 20.88 4.04
CA ILE A 123 1.11 22.22 3.47
C ILE A 123 0.10 22.27 2.33
N ASN A 124 -0.88 23.19 2.45
CA ASN A 124 -1.90 23.38 1.42
C ASN A 124 -1.39 24.29 0.26
N ASN A 125 -2.22 24.47 -0.75
CA ASN A 125 -1.89 25.31 -1.93
C ASN A 125 -1.72 26.80 -1.64
N GLN A 126 -2.03 27.26 -0.42
CA GLN A 126 -1.81 28.63 0.05
C GLN A 126 -0.50 28.76 0.85
N GLY A 127 0.28 27.68 0.98
CA GLY A 127 1.50 27.67 1.76
C GLY A 127 1.29 27.65 3.28
N THR A 128 0.07 27.37 3.74
CA THR A 128 -0.27 27.25 5.16
C THR A 128 -0.49 25.80 5.58
N TRP A 129 -0.39 25.54 6.89
CA TRP A 129 -0.64 24.20 7.42
C TRP A 129 -2.15 23.91 7.47
N SER A 130 -2.49 22.69 7.08
CA SER A 130 -3.83 22.11 7.24
C SER A 130 -3.70 20.69 7.79
N LEU A 131 -4.75 20.22 8.46
CA LEU A 131 -4.86 18.82 8.87
C LEU A 131 -5.75 18.09 7.87
N VAL A 132 -5.33 16.91 7.43
CA VAL A 132 -6.09 16.07 6.52
C VAL A 132 -6.23 14.66 7.11
N ASP A 133 -7.34 14.02 6.76
CA ASP A 133 -7.58 12.61 7.04
C ASP A 133 -7.59 11.84 5.72
N GLY A 134 -7.06 10.62 5.72
CA GLY A 134 -7.07 9.75 4.56
C GLY A 134 -5.90 8.78 4.49
N THR A 135 -6.17 7.61 3.96
CA THR A 135 -5.12 6.64 3.58
C THR A 135 -4.18 7.19 2.52
N SER A 136 -4.63 8.21 1.77
CA SER A 136 -3.78 9.01 0.87
C SER A 136 -2.58 9.65 1.58
N ALA A 137 -2.79 10.22 2.78
CA ALA A 137 -1.70 10.78 3.59
C ALA A 137 -0.78 9.68 4.10
N ALA A 138 -1.33 8.58 4.60
CA ALA A 138 -0.56 7.42 5.05
C ALA A 138 0.34 6.86 3.92
N THR A 139 -0.18 6.77 2.70
CA THR A 139 0.55 6.29 1.52
C THR A 139 1.81 7.10 1.25
N VAL A 140 1.76 8.42 1.40
CA VAL A 140 2.93 9.30 1.20
C VAL A 140 4.03 9.02 2.22
N TYR A 141 3.69 8.71 3.48
CA TYR A 141 4.67 8.32 4.50
C TYR A 141 5.39 7.02 4.14
N ILE A 142 4.65 6.01 3.68
CA ILE A 142 5.25 4.74 3.24
C ILE A 142 6.11 4.95 2.00
N THR A 143 5.65 5.76 1.04
CA THR A 143 6.43 6.12 -0.15
C THR A 143 7.76 6.77 0.24
N GLY A 144 7.74 7.70 1.19
CA GLY A 144 8.95 8.32 1.74
C GLY A 144 9.89 7.31 2.41
N ALA A 145 9.34 6.37 3.18
CA ALA A 145 10.13 5.32 3.84
C ALA A 145 10.83 4.40 2.82
N VAL A 146 10.13 4.00 1.75
CA VAL A 146 10.71 3.19 0.66
C VAL A 146 11.78 3.98 -0.11
N ALA A 147 11.56 5.27 -0.36
CA ALA A 147 12.57 6.12 -1.01
C ALA A 147 13.87 6.21 -0.18
N ILE A 148 13.76 6.32 1.15
CA ILE A 148 14.91 6.33 2.07
C ILE A 148 15.59 4.95 2.08
N LEU A 149 14.82 3.85 2.07
CA LEU A 149 15.37 2.49 1.96
C LEU A 149 16.19 2.32 0.68
N MET A 150 15.65 2.73 -0.47
CA MET A 150 16.35 2.67 -1.75
C MET A 150 17.60 3.54 -1.76
N GLN A 151 17.59 4.71 -1.11
CA GLN A 151 18.76 5.56 -0.96
C GLN A 151 19.83 4.91 -0.07
N ALA A 152 19.42 4.23 1.00
CA ALA A 152 20.34 3.54 1.90
C ALA A 152 20.92 2.27 1.27
N ASN A 153 20.15 1.59 0.42
CA ASN A 153 20.53 0.35 -0.24
C ASN A 153 20.22 0.38 -1.74
N ASN A 154 21.23 0.68 -2.53
CA ASN A 154 21.11 0.86 -3.98
C ASN A 154 20.70 -0.40 -4.75
N GLN A 155 20.76 -1.58 -4.13
CA GLN A 155 20.28 -2.83 -4.78
C GLN A 155 18.78 -2.77 -5.10
N TYR A 156 18.00 -1.97 -4.36
CA TYR A 156 16.57 -1.80 -4.56
C TYR A 156 16.20 -0.77 -5.64
N ILE A 157 17.18 -0.03 -6.17
CA ILE A 157 16.93 0.96 -7.23
C ILE A 157 16.79 0.23 -8.56
N PRO A 158 15.66 0.33 -9.28
CA PRO A 158 15.51 -0.25 -10.60
C PRO A 158 16.59 0.24 -11.58
N ASN A 159 17.26 -0.67 -12.23
CA ASN A 159 18.34 -0.37 -13.20
C ASN A 159 18.13 -1.06 -14.56
N GLY A 160 16.90 -1.51 -14.82
CA GLY A 160 16.50 -2.21 -16.04
C GLY A 160 16.76 -3.71 -16.04
N THR A 161 17.31 -4.27 -14.95
CA THR A 161 17.51 -5.71 -14.78
C THR A 161 16.63 -6.30 -13.67
N GLN A 162 16.01 -5.45 -12.84
CA GLN A 162 15.05 -5.85 -11.82
C GLN A 162 13.74 -6.30 -12.46
N ASN A 163 13.01 -7.09 -11.69
CA ASN A 163 11.70 -7.61 -11.96
C ASN A 163 10.83 -7.53 -10.68
N SER A 164 9.70 -8.22 -10.66
CA SER A 164 8.84 -8.31 -9.48
C SER A 164 9.53 -8.81 -8.22
N ASP A 165 10.58 -9.64 -8.33
CA ASP A 165 11.30 -10.19 -7.17
C ASP A 165 11.91 -9.08 -6.31
N ASN A 166 12.38 -8.00 -6.94
CA ASN A 166 12.89 -6.83 -6.23
C ASN A 166 11.79 -6.13 -5.41
N VAL A 167 10.59 -6.04 -5.98
CA VAL A 167 9.43 -5.46 -5.30
C VAL A 167 8.98 -6.35 -4.14
N GLU A 168 8.99 -7.68 -4.31
CA GLU A 168 8.70 -8.64 -3.25
C GLU A 168 9.67 -8.51 -2.08
N GLN A 169 10.97 -8.37 -2.35
CA GLN A 169 11.97 -8.16 -1.30
C GLN A 169 11.72 -6.88 -0.51
N ILE A 170 11.42 -5.77 -1.18
CA ILE A 170 11.08 -4.50 -0.52
C ILE A 170 9.81 -4.64 0.31
N LYS A 171 8.80 -5.31 -0.24
CA LYS A 171 7.54 -5.58 0.46
C LYS A 171 7.78 -6.42 1.72
N GLN A 172 8.58 -7.48 1.60
CA GLN A 172 8.96 -8.31 2.74
C GLN A 172 9.70 -7.51 3.82
N ALA A 173 10.66 -6.66 3.43
CA ALA A 173 11.39 -5.80 4.37
C ALA A 173 10.44 -4.83 5.10
N ILE A 174 9.45 -4.28 4.42
CA ILE A 174 8.40 -3.43 5.04
C ILE A 174 7.61 -4.22 6.08
N VAL A 175 7.17 -5.43 5.74
CA VAL A 175 6.40 -6.33 6.62
C VAL A 175 7.22 -6.71 7.85
N ASP A 176 8.47 -7.14 7.65
CA ASP A 176 9.37 -7.59 8.73
C ASP A 176 9.77 -6.44 9.68
N SER A 177 9.81 -5.20 9.18
CA SER A 177 10.11 -4.01 9.98
C SER A 177 8.92 -3.47 10.75
N ALA A 178 7.70 -3.90 10.41
CA ALA A 178 6.47 -3.36 10.97
C ALA A 178 6.37 -3.62 12.48
N LYS A 179 5.80 -2.66 13.20
CA LYS A 179 5.47 -2.82 14.62
C LYS A 179 4.01 -3.25 14.75
N PRO A 180 3.74 -4.51 15.09
CA PRO A 180 2.38 -4.96 15.31
C PRO A 180 1.72 -4.24 16.48
N LYS A 181 0.40 -4.17 16.50
CA LYS A 181 -0.38 -3.68 17.65
C LYS A 181 -0.20 -4.65 18.84
N PRO A 182 -0.19 -4.16 20.09
CA PRO A 182 -0.14 -5.03 21.25
C PRO A 182 -1.21 -6.13 21.22
N GLY A 183 -0.78 -7.39 21.23
CA GLY A 183 -1.66 -8.57 21.15
C GLY A 183 -2.00 -9.04 19.73
N GLN A 184 -1.52 -8.36 18.69
CA GLN A 184 -1.63 -8.82 17.31
C GLN A 184 -0.65 -9.97 17.06
N ASP A 185 -1.14 -11.05 16.44
CA ASP A 185 -0.35 -12.20 16.01
C ASP A 185 -0.47 -12.33 14.47
N GLY A 186 0.61 -12.01 13.77
CA GLY A 186 0.63 -12.00 12.31
C GLY A 186 -0.17 -10.84 11.69
N HIS A 187 -0.75 -11.06 10.53
CA HIS A 187 -1.56 -10.08 9.82
C HIS A 187 -2.95 -9.90 10.45
N ASP A 188 -3.45 -8.67 10.45
CA ASP A 188 -4.81 -8.28 10.89
C ASP A 188 -5.47 -7.43 9.81
N ASP A 189 -6.74 -7.66 9.49
CA ASP A 189 -7.44 -6.97 8.38
C ASP A 189 -7.58 -5.45 8.60
N ASN A 190 -7.54 -4.97 9.86
CA ASN A 190 -7.57 -3.55 10.20
C ASN A 190 -6.18 -2.93 10.33
N TYR A 191 -5.16 -3.72 10.74
CA TYR A 191 -3.84 -3.20 11.10
C TYR A 191 -2.72 -3.69 10.17
N GLY A 192 -3.03 -4.49 9.17
CA GLY A 192 -2.02 -5.10 8.32
C GLY A 192 -1.03 -5.92 9.12
N TYR A 193 0.25 -5.86 8.79
CA TYR A 193 1.32 -6.42 9.63
C TYR A 193 1.75 -5.48 10.75
N GLY A 194 1.20 -4.28 10.80
CA GLY A 194 1.46 -3.29 11.82
C GLY A 194 1.79 -1.89 11.28
N MET A 195 2.30 -1.04 12.15
CA MET A 195 2.70 0.32 11.83
C MET A 195 4.13 0.36 11.30
N ILE A 196 4.38 1.12 10.23
CA ILE A 196 5.73 1.32 9.68
C ILE A 196 6.73 1.80 10.75
N GLN A 197 7.90 1.21 10.76
CA GLN A 197 9.04 1.60 11.62
C GLN A 197 10.27 1.84 10.75
N LEU A 198 10.48 3.08 10.32
CA LEU A 198 11.59 3.42 9.43
C LEU A 198 12.96 2.99 9.97
N LYS A 199 13.18 3.15 11.29
CA LYS A 199 14.44 2.72 11.91
C LYS A 199 14.65 1.21 11.73
N ASN A 200 13.64 0.41 12.04
CA ASN A 200 13.73 -1.04 11.90
C ASN A 200 13.95 -1.45 10.43
N LEU A 201 13.24 -0.79 9.51
CA LEU A 201 13.37 -1.02 8.07
C LEU A 201 14.81 -0.81 7.58
N LEU A 202 15.51 0.20 8.09
CA LEU A 202 16.90 0.46 7.74
C LEU A 202 17.89 -0.44 8.47
N ASP A 203 17.55 -0.89 9.69
CA ASP A 203 18.40 -1.79 10.48
C ASP A 203 18.39 -3.23 9.96
N LEU A 204 17.34 -3.68 9.26
CA LEU A 204 17.29 -5.00 8.62
C LEU A 204 18.32 -5.16 7.48
N GLU A 205 18.80 -4.06 6.92
CA GLU A 205 19.69 -4.02 5.76
C GLU A 205 21.18 -3.84 6.14
N ASN A 206 21.49 -3.74 7.44
CA ASN A 206 22.84 -3.62 7.98
C ASN A 206 23.28 -4.89 8.70
#